data_75faf3cc32049e269b94334a2bbc6cca
#
_entry.id   75faf3cc32049e269b94334a2bbc6cca
#
_cell.length_a   1.000
_cell.length_b   1.000
_cell.length_c   1.000
_cell.angle_alpha   90.00
_cell.angle_beta   90.00
_cell.angle_gamma   90.00
#
_symmetry.space_group_name_H-M   'P 1'
#
loop_
_entity.id
_entity.type
_entity.pdbx_description
1 polymer ?
#
loop_
_entity_poly.entity_id
_entity_poly.type
_entity_poly.pdbx_seq_one_letter_code
_entity_poly.pdbx_strand_id
1 'polypeptide(L)'
;KPKISIADTPRYTIRKAVPHRFKSGVMTIMDIECENGDVFTVFCDKPDEALRAGTVLTNLRVIQRPGKDDPNRRFNTLESYRVASAA
;
A
#
# COMPACT_ATOMS: atom_id res chain seq x y z
N LYS A 1 -24.09 -16.20 15.33
CA LYS A 1 -23.48 -15.28 14.39
C LYS A 1 -21.97 -15.21 14.62
N PRO A 2 -21.17 -15.42 13.58
CA PRO A 2 -19.72 -15.37 13.76
C PRO A 2 -19.27 -13.97 14.14
N LYS A 3 -18.36 -13.95 15.06
CA LYS A 3 -17.74 -12.71 15.49
C LYS A 3 -16.43 -12.53 14.74
N ILE A 4 -16.26 -11.37 14.11
CA ILE A 4 -15.03 -11.07 13.41
C ILE A 4 -13.96 -10.77 14.44
N SER A 5 -12.92 -11.58 14.44
CA SER A 5 -11.77 -11.37 15.31
C SER A 5 -10.67 -10.63 14.57
N ILE A 6 -9.68 -10.17 15.31
CA ILE A 6 -8.52 -9.51 14.69
C ILE A 6 -7.82 -10.46 13.74
N ALA A 7 -7.84 -11.77 14.03
CA ALA A 7 -7.20 -12.77 13.17
C ALA A 7 -7.86 -12.88 11.80
N ASP A 8 -9.14 -12.47 11.68
CA ASP A 8 -9.85 -12.52 10.40
C ASP A 8 -9.57 -11.30 9.53
N THR A 9 -8.88 -10.30 10.06
CA THR A 9 -8.54 -9.11 9.30
C THR A 9 -7.24 -9.36 8.55
N PRO A 10 -7.24 -9.27 7.21
CA PRO A 10 -6.01 -9.47 6.45
C PRO A 10 -4.94 -8.46 6.85
N ARG A 11 -3.72 -8.94 6.94
CA ARG A 11 -2.56 -8.12 7.25
C ARG A 11 -1.64 -8.05 6.06
N TYR A 12 -1.10 -6.88 5.84
CA TYR A 12 -0.23 -6.58 4.71
C TYR A 12 1.05 -5.99 5.25
N THR A 13 2.17 -6.62 4.92
CA THR A 13 3.48 -6.17 5.41
C THR A 13 4.20 -5.40 4.33
N ILE A 14 4.65 -4.20 4.64
CA ILE A 14 5.44 -3.42 3.71
C ILE A 14 6.85 -4.01 3.67
N ARG A 15 7.24 -4.55 2.52
CA ARG A 15 8.56 -5.14 2.33
C ARG A 15 9.58 -4.09 1.92
N LYS A 16 9.13 -3.10 1.15
CA LYS A 16 10.00 -2.06 0.63
C LYS A 16 9.18 -0.79 0.43
N ALA A 17 9.73 0.34 0.77
CA ALA A 17 9.10 1.64 0.53
C ALA A 17 10.19 2.60 0.08
N VAL A 18 10.04 3.15 -1.13
CA VAL A 18 11.05 4.00 -1.74
C VAL A 18 10.37 5.24 -2.31
N PRO A 19 10.86 6.44 -2.02
CA PRO A 19 10.35 7.63 -2.69
C PRO A 19 10.84 7.65 -4.14
N HIS A 20 9.96 8.10 -5.02
CA HIS A 20 10.30 8.21 -6.43
C HIS A 20 9.76 9.51 -6.98
N ARG A 21 10.58 10.22 -7.75
CA ARG A 21 10.17 11.48 -8.34
C ARG A 21 9.58 11.25 -9.72
N PHE A 22 8.36 11.74 -9.90
CA PHE A 22 7.68 11.78 -11.19
C PHE A 22 7.55 13.24 -11.63
N LYS A 23 7.11 13.44 -12.85
CA LYS A 23 6.84 14.81 -13.35
C LYS A 23 5.79 15.50 -12.50
N SER A 24 4.83 14.75 -11.98
CA SER A 24 3.74 15.29 -11.17
C SER A 24 4.08 15.45 -9.69
N GLY A 25 5.29 15.08 -9.28
CA GLY A 25 5.70 15.19 -7.88
C GLY A 25 6.39 13.92 -7.38
N VAL A 26 6.46 13.80 -6.06
CA VAL A 26 7.09 12.64 -5.42
C VAL A 26 6.03 11.70 -4.91
N MET A 27 6.17 10.42 -5.21
CA MET A 27 5.30 9.35 -4.71
C MET A 27 6.15 8.29 -4.02
N THR A 28 5.55 7.58 -3.07
CA THR A 28 6.20 6.44 -2.45
C THR A 28 5.74 5.18 -3.16
N ILE A 29 6.71 4.40 -3.64
CA ILE A 29 6.45 3.11 -4.26
C ILE A 29 6.73 2.03 -3.23
N MET A 30 5.73 1.19 -2.97
CA MET A 30 5.84 0.17 -1.92
C MET A 30 5.56 -1.21 -2.49
N ASP A 31 6.36 -2.18 -2.04
CA ASP A 31 6.08 -3.59 -2.25
C ASP A 31 5.42 -4.10 -0.98
N ILE A 32 4.22 -4.65 -1.12
CA ILE A 32 3.42 -5.12 -0.01
C ILE A 32 3.20 -6.61 -0.14
N GLU A 33 3.47 -7.33 0.95
CA GLU A 33 3.28 -8.78 1.00
C GLU A 33 1.99 -9.12 1.73
N CYS A 34 1.16 -9.95 1.09
CA CYS A 34 -0.05 -10.47 1.69
C CYS A 34 0.25 -11.67 2.59
N GLU A 35 -0.72 -12.07 3.41
CA GLU A 35 -0.57 -13.22 4.31
C GLU A 35 -0.29 -14.53 3.55
N ASN A 36 -0.78 -14.64 2.32
CA ASN A 36 -0.57 -15.84 1.50
C ASN A 36 0.79 -15.84 0.79
N GLY A 37 1.62 -14.82 1.00
CA GLY A 37 2.93 -14.72 0.38
C GLY A 37 2.98 -13.94 -0.92
N ASP A 38 1.84 -13.58 -1.48
CA ASP A 38 1.82 -12.76 -2.69
C ASP A 38 2.34 -11.35 -2.41
N VAL A 39 3.09 -10.82 -3.35
CA VAL A 39 3.64 -9.47 -3.25
C VAL A 39 3.11 -8.64 -4.41
N PHE A 40 2.67 -7.43 -4.11
CA PHE A 40 2.22 -6.50 -5.14
C PHE A 40 2.76 -5.11 -4.86
N THR A 41 2.81 -4.29 -5.90
CA THR A 41 3.35 -2.93 -5.83
C THR A 41 2.21 -1.93 -5.80
N VAL A 42 2.29 -0.98 -4.88
CA VAL A 42 1.32 0.13 -4.81
C VAL A 42 2.06 1.46 -4.79
N PHE A 43 1.35 2.49 -5.24
CA PHE A 43 1.84 3.86 -5.25
C PHE A 43 1.04 4.68 -4.25
N CYS A 44 1.74 5.49 -3.46
CA CYS A 44 1.09 6.38 -2.49
C CYS A 44 1.57 7.81 -2.74
N ASP A 45 0.64 8.71 -3.02
CA ASP A 45 0.94 10.10 -3.30
C ASP A 45 0.94 10.97 -2.04
N LYS A 46 0.57 10.40 -0.89
CA LYS A 46 0.54 11.12 0.37
C LYS A 46 1.71 10.68 1.24
N PRO A 47 2.57 11.60 1.66
CA PRO A 47 3.68 11.25 2.54
C PRO A 47 3.15 10.80 3.91
N ASP A 48 3.68 9.68 4.40
CA ASP A 48 3.34 9.16 5.71
C ASP A 48 4.57 8.42 6.24
N GLU A 49 5.07 8.89 7.38
CA GLU A 49 6.27 8.31 7.98
C GLU A 49 6.09 6.85 8.41
N ALA A 50 4.85 6.43 8.64
CA ALA A 50 4.58 5.04 9.00
C ALA A 50 4.76 4.09 7.83
N LEU A 51 4.69 4.59 6.59
CA LEU A 51 4.79 3.76 5.39
C LEU A 51 6.25 3.47 5.06
N ARG A 52 6.80 2.47 5.74
CA ARG A 52 8.19 2.03 5.55
C ARG A 52 8.27 0.53 5.74
N ALA A 53 9.39 -0.05 5.33
CA ALA A 53 9.60 -1.49 5.41
C ALA A 53 9.44 -2.00 6.85
N GLY A 54 8.69 -3.06 7.01
CA GLY A 54 8.41 -3.67 8.31
C GLY A 54 7.06 -3.26 8.90
N THR A 55 6.45 -2.19 8.43
CA THR A 55 5.14 -1.76 8.91
C THR A 55 4.07 -2.73 8.42
N VAL A 56 3.15 -3.08 9.31
CA VAL A 56 2.01 -3.94 8.98
C VAL A 56 0.76 -3.09 8.88
N LEU A 57 0.04 -3.25 7.78
CA LEU A 57 -1.18 -2.51 7.50
C LEU A 57 -2.39 -3.44 7.49
N THR A 58 -3.54 -2.89 7.83
CA THR A 58 -4.83 -3.57 7.74
C THR A 58 -5.83 -2.64 7.06
N ASN A 59 -7.00 -3.18 6.70
CA ASN A 59 -8.06 -2.42 6.07
C ASN A 59 -7.58 -1.68 4.83
N LEU A 60 -6.76 -2.36 4.05
CA LEU A 60 -6.12 -1.79 2.89
C LEU A 60 -7.13 -1.62 1.77
N ARG A 61 -7.19 -0.41 1.22
CA ARG A 61 -7.99 -0.14 0.03
C ARG A 61 -7.08 0.34 -1.07
N VAL A 62 -7.01 -0.45 -2.12
CA VAL A 62 -6.18 -0.16 -3.29
C VAL A 62 -7.10 -0.01 -4.48
N ILE A 63 -6.90 1.07 -5.23
CA ILE A 63 -7.66 1.32 -6.44
C ILE A 63 -6.70 1.48 -7.60
N GLN A 64 -7.16 1.13 -8.79
CA GLN A 64 -6.36 1.33 -9.99
C GLN A 64 -6.70 2.68 -10.60
N ARG A 65 -5.67 3.49 -10.83
CA ARG A 65 -5.82 4.80 -11.45
C ARG A 65 -4.95 4.89 -12.69
N PRO A 66 -5.41 5.63 -13.71
CA PRO A 66 -4.56 5.89 -14.87
C PRO A 66 -3.37 6.75 -14.48
N GLY A 67 -2.24 6.51 -15.11
CA GLY A 67 -1.06 7.34 -14.91
C GLY A 67 -1.27 8.73 -15.49
N LYS A 68 -0.72 9.74 -14.82
CA LYS A 68 -0.84 11.12 -15.29
C LYS A 68 -0.05 11.35 -16.57
N ASP A 69 1.08 10.68 -16.70
CA ASP A 69 1.95 10.80 -17.87
C ASP A 69 1.61 9.76 -18.93
N ASP A 70 0.88 8.71 -18.57
CA ASP A 70 0.50 7.64 -19.48
C ASP A 70 -0.89 7.12 -19.09
N PRO A 71 -1.97 7.71 -19.64
CA PRO A 71 -3.34 7.32 -19.26
C PRO A 71 -3.72 5.91 -19.69
N ASN A 72 -2.94 5.28 -20.58
CA ASN A 72 -3.19 3.89 -20.97
C ASN A 72 -2.65 2.89 -19.95
N ARG A 73 -1.84 3.36 -19.02
CA ARG A 73 -1.27 2.54 -17.96
C ARG A 73 -2.02 2.73 -16.66
N ARG A 74 -2.31 1.62 -15.98
CA ARG A 74 -2.99 1.70 -14.70
C ARG A 74 -2.05 1.29 -13.59
N PHE A 75 -2.14 2.03 -12.49
CA PHE A 75 -1.30 1.83 -11.33
C PHE A 75 -2.16 1.54 -10.10
N ASN A 76 -1.71 0.59 -9.28
CA ASN A 76 -2.33 0.34 -8.00
C ASN A 76 -2.01 1.51 -7.07
N THR A 77 -3.04 2.22 -6.64
CA THR A 77 -2.88 3.39 -5.77
C THR A 77 -3.46 3.09 -4.40
N LEU A 78 -2.68 3.32 -3.37
CA LEU A 78 -3.13 3.14 -1.99
C LEU A 78 -4.06 4.30 -1.63
N GLU A 79 -5.33 3.99 -1.40
CA GLU A 79 -6.33 5.01 -1.08
C GLU A 79 -6.49 5.18 0.42
N SER A 80 -6.64 4.07 1.14
CA SER A 80 -6.78 4.11 2.59
C SER A 80 -6.18 2.86 3.20
N TYR A 81 -5.82 2.98 4.46
CA TYR A 81 -5.20 1.90 5.21
C TYR A 81 -5.27 2.21 6.70
N ARG A 82 -4.97 1.20 7.51
CA ARG A 82 -4.81 1.37 8.94
C ARG A 82 -3.49 0.73 9.35
N VAL A 83 -2.72 1.41 10.18
CA VAL A 83 -1.45 0.86 10.66
C VAL A 83 -1.76 -0.07 11.84
N ALA A 84 -1.45 -1.36 11.66
CA ALA A 84 -1.62 -2.35 12.71
C ALA A 84 -0.39 -2.43 13.59
N SER A 85 0.80 -2.31 12.99
CA SER A 85 2.06 -2.35 13.73
C SER A 85 3.08 -1.51 12.97
N ALA A 86 3.62 -0.48 13.61
CA ALA A 86 4.65 0.36 13.02
C ALA A 86 6.01 -0.31 13.16
N ALA A 87 6.83 -0.14 12.11
CA ALA A 87 8.18 -0.65 12.13
C ALA A 87 9.08 0.23 13.00
#